data_13651ccac3150bf7620007cbfe9b8d26
#
_entry.id   13651ccac3150bf7620007cbfe9b8d26
#
_cell.length_a   1.000
_cell.length_b   1.000
_cell.length_c   1.000
_cell.angle_alpha   90.00
_cell.angle_beta   90.00
_cell.angle_gamma   90.00
#
_symmetry.space_group_name_H-M   'P 1'
#
loop_
_entity.id
_entity.type
_entity.pdbx_description
1 polymer ?
#
loop_
_entity_poly.entity_id
_entity_poly.type
_entity_poly.pdbx_seq_one_letter_code
_entity_poly.pdbx_strand_id
1 'polypeptide(L)'
;MPIKIDSNLPAHKLLENENIFVMTEERAVSQDIRPLKILILNLMPTKIETETQILRLLSNSPIQVEAELLQTATHEVKNVSKEHMLKFYKTFDDIKNERFDGMVVTGTPVENMEFEQVDYWDELCRIFEWSKTNVYSSFFICWGAQAALYYKYGLKKYQLDKKMFGVFEHVSLDTFHPLMRGLDDKFWVPHSRHTEVRRGDIALIKDLQILSYSEKSGVHLISDMECRNFFSTGHSEYDRDTLAKEYFRDVEKGLDIDLPENYFTDNDPSKTPEVKWRSAANIIFSNWLNYFVYQRTPYDLSTL
;
A
#
# COMPACT_ATOMS: atom_id res chain seq x y z
N MET A 1 5.38 19.72 -0.68
CA MET A 1 5.16 20.03 -2.10
C MET A 1 4.24 18.97 -2.67
N PRO A 2 3.48 19.25 -3.73
CA PRO A 2 2.35 18.43 -4.13
C PRO A 2 2.76 17.20 -4.96
N ILE A 3 1.83 16.25 -5.05
CA ILE A 3 1.94 15.13 -5.98
C ILE A 3 1.72 15.62 -7.42
N LYS A 4 2.57 15.16 -8.35
CA LYS A 4 2.40 15.37 -9.79
C LYS A 4 1.72 14.14 -10.39
N ILE A 5 0.54 14.33 -10.95
CA ILE A 5 -0.24 13.32 -11.67
C ILE A 5 -0.89 13.94 -12.89
N ASP A 6 -1.31 13.11 -13.85
CA ASP A 6 -2.06 13.56 -15.04
C ASP A 6 -3.35 14.27 -14.59
N SER A 7 -3.60 15.46 -15.16
CA SER A 7 -4.79 16.27 -14.84
C SER A 7 -6.12 15.59 -15.20
N ASN A 8 -6.10 14.60 -16.08
CA ASN A 8 -7.27 13.82 -16.47
C ASN A 8 -7.47 12.55 -15.62
N LEU A 9 -6.55 12.24 -14.71
CA LEU A 9 -6.73 11.12 -13.79
C LEU A 9 -7.91 11.43 -12.84
N PRO A 10 -8.90 10.53 -12.66
CA PRO A 10 -10.02 10.77 -11.76
C PRO A 10 -9.61 11.18 -10.33
N ALA A 11 -8.50 10.65 -9.83
CA ALA A 11 -7.93 11.02 -8.54
C ALA A 11 -7.59 12.52 -8.44
N HIS A 12 -7.20 13.19 -9.54
CA HIS A 12 -6.85 14.62 -9.54
C HIS A 12 -7.96 15.47 -8.94
N LYS A 13 -9.18 15.36 -9.49
CA LYS A 13 -10.34 16.13 -9.03
C LYS A 13 -10.78 15.75 -7.62
N LEU A 14 -10.66 14.48 -7.24
CA LEU A 14 -11.00 14.02 -5.89
C LEU A 14 -10.06 14.62 -4.85
N LEU A 15 -8.75 14.60 -5.11
CA LEU A 15 -7.73 15.17 -4.23
C LEU A 15 -7.88 16.69 -4.08
N GLU A 16 -8.16 17.42 -5.17
CA GLU A 16 -8.45 18.86 -5.10
C GLU A 16 -9.68 19.16 -4.24
N ASN A 17 -10.76 18.38 -4.36
CA ASN A 17 -11.96 18.53 -3.53
C ASN A 17 -11.69 18.28 -2.03
N GLU A 18 -10.65 17.51 -1.71
CA GLU A 18 -10.17 17.26 -0.33
C GLU A 18 -9.17 18.33 0.14
N ASN A 19 -8.99 19.43 -0.60
CA ASN A 19 -7.98 20.47 -0.35
C ASN A 19 -6.53 19.95 -0.36
N ILE A 20 -6.28 18.86 -1.08
CA ILE A 20 -4.94 18.35 -1.32
C ILE A 20 -4.40 19.01 -2.58
N PHE A 21 -3.25 19.66 -2.46
CA PHE A 21 -2.65 20.36 -3.59
C PHE A 21 -2.03 19.37 -4.58
N VAL A 22 -2.56 19.31 -5.80
CA VAL A 22 -2.05 18.53 -6.91
C VAL A 22 -1.29 19.46 -7.86
N MET A 23 -0.10 19.04 -8.29
CA MET A 23 0.72 19.81 -9.21
C MET A 23 0.43 19.41 -10.66
N THR A 24 0.15 20.41 -11.51
CA THR A 24 0.06 20.18 -12.94
C THR A 24 1.44 20.02 -13.57
N GLU A 25 1.52 19.36 -14.73
CA GLU A 25 2.78 19.19 -15.46
C GLU A 25 3.46 20.53 -15.81
N GLU A 26 2.69 21.52 -16.25
CA GLU A 26 3.19 22.86 -16.59
C GLU A 26 3.89 23.54 -15.41
N ARG A 27 3.30 23.41 -14.22
CA ARG A 27 3.88 23.98 -12.99
C ARG A 27 5.10 23.21 -12.53
N ALA A 28 5.11 21.88 -12.67
CA ALA A 28 6.25 21.03 -12.31
C ALA A 28 7.50 21.35 -13.14
N VAL A 29 7.34 21.58 -14.45
CA VAL A 29 8.45 21.92 -15.36
C VAL A 29 9.07 23.28 -15.03
N SER A 30 8.32 24.19 -14.39
CA SER A 30 8.83 25.51 -14.03
C SER A 30 9.67 25.53 -12.74
N GLN A 31 9.81 24.40 -12.05
CA GLN A 31 10.58 24.27 -10.81
C GLN A 31 11.85 23.43 -11.06
N ASP A 32 12.99 23.97 -10.66
CA ASP A 32 14.28 23.25 -10.73
C ASP A 32 14.44 22.28 -9.53
N ILE A 33 13.53 21.31 -9.46
CA ILE A 33 13.50 20.28 -8.40
C ILE A 33 13.31 18.92 -9.05
N ARG A 34 14.18 17.97 -8.74
CA ARG A 34 13.96 16.57 -9.12
C ARG A 34 12.83 15.96 -8.25
N PRO A 35 11.67 15.63 -8.81
CA PRO A 35 10.64 14.92 -8.07
C PRO A 35 11.09 13.49 -7.78
N LEU A 36 10.57 12.89 -6.71
CA LEU A 36 10.71 11.46 -6.46
C LEU A 36 9.81 10.70 -7.42
N LYS A 37 10.38 9.75 -8.16
CA LYS A 37 9.63 8.84 -9.02
C LYS A 37 9.12 7.66 -8.21
N ILE A 38 7.82 7.58 -8.01
CA ILE A 38 7.16 6.49 -7.26
C ILE A 38 6.32 5.66 -8.21
N LEU A 39 6.66 4.38 -8.33
CA LEU A 39 5.88 3.39 -9.07
C LEU A 39 4.80 2.80 -8.17
N ILE A 40 3.55 2.72 -8.65
CA ILE A 40 2.43 2.11 -7.93
C ILE A 40 1.97 0.89 -8.71
N LEU A 41 2.37 -0.31 -8.28
CA LEU A 41 1.84 -1.56 -8.79
C LEU A 41 0.49 -1.82 -8.12
N ASN A 42 -0.57 -1.46 -8.83
CA ASN A 42 -1.94 -1.57 -8.34
C ASN A 42 -2.54 -2.92 -8.77
N LEU A 43 -2.62 -3.86 -7.83
CA LEU A 43 -3.18 -5.20 -8.04
C LEU A 43 -4.69 -5.28 -7.72
N MET A 44 -5.27 -4.20 -7.13
CA MET A 44 -6.68 -4.18 -6.76
C MET A 44 -7.61 -4.15 -7.97
N PRO A 45 -8.76 -4.84 -7.91
CA PRO A 45 -9.78 -4.74 -8.96
C PRO A 45 -10.49 -3.37 -8.99
N THR A 46 -10.55 -2.66 -7.85
CA THR A 46 -11.09 -1.30 -7.71
C THR A 46 -10.01 -0.25 -7.96
N LYS A 47 -9.47 -0.21 -9.20
CA LYS A 47 -8.30 0.60 -9.57
C LYS A 47 -8.42 2.06 -9.13
N ILE A 48 -9.49 2.75 -9.54
CA ILE A 48 -9.68 4.20 -9.33
C ILE A 48 -9.75 4.55 -7.84
N GLU A 49 -10.43 3.74 -7.03
CA GLU A 49 -10.51 3.95 -5.59
C GLU A 49 -9.12 3.79 -4.94
N THR A 50 -8.43 2.70 -5.27
CA THR A 50 -7.09 2.42 -4.75
C THR A 50 -6.06 3.46 -5.19
N GLU A 51 -6.12 3.93 -6.45
CA GLU A 51 -5.30 5.06 -6.93
C GLU A 51 -5.45 6.27 -6.01
N THR A 52 -6.69 6.68 -5.75
CA THR A 52 -6.97 7.85 -4.92
C THR A 52 -6.47 7.66 -3.50
N GLN A 53 -6.65 6.49 -2.91
CA GLN A 53 -6.21 6.15 -1.56
C GLN A 53 -4.68 6.24 -1.42
N ILE A 54 -3.92 5.62 -2.34
CA ILE A 54 -2.46 5.66 -2.31
C ILE A 54 -1.93 7.07 -2.62
N LEU A 55 -2.47 7.73 -3.65
CA LEU A 55 -2.05 9.08 -4.02
C LEU A 55 -2.28 10.10 -2.91
N ARG A 56 -3.36 9.95 -2.13
CA ARG A 56 -3.64 10.78 -0.95
C ARG A 56 -2.53 10.64 0.10
N LEU A 57 -2.06 9.43 0.39
CA LEU A 57 -0.98 9.20 1.34
C LEU A 57 0.35 9.77 0.85
N LEU A 58 0.68 9.56 -0.43
CA LEU A 58 1.90 10.09 -1.04
C LEU A 58 1.91 11.61 -1.14
N SER A 59 0.74 12.24 -1.25
CA SER A 59 0.62 13.70 -1.34
C SER A 59 0.78 14.44 -0.01
N ASN A 60 0.67 13.74 1.12
CA ASN A 60 0.83 14.35 2.45
C ASN A 60 2.31 14.47 2.86
N SER A 61 3.12 15.03 1.99
CA SER A 61 4.55 15.25 2.18
C SER A 61 4.96 16.58 1.54
N PRO A 62 5.95 17.30 2.10
CA PRO A 62 6.52 18.48 1.45
C PRO A 62 7.40 18.12 0.23
N ILE A 63 7.71 16.85 0.02
CA ILE A 63 8.56 16.37 -1.08
C ILE A 63 7.70 16.20 -2.34
N GLN A 64 8.21 16.68 -3.47
CA GLN A 64 7.52 16.49 -4.76
C GLN A 64 7.61 15.03 -5.19
N VAL A 65 6.44 14.43 -5.46
CA VAL A 65 6.31 13.05 -5.93
C VAL A 65 5.69 13.05 -7.32
N GLU A 66 6.30 12.28 -8.22
CA GLU A 66 5.77 11.90 -9.53
C GLU A 66 5.36 10.43 -9.45
N ALA A 67 4.05 10.16 -9.56
CA ALA A 67 3.51 8.82 -9.43
C ALA A 67 3.24 8.22 -10.80
N GLU A 68 3.74 7.00 -11.04
CA GLU A 68 3.43 6.18 -12.22
C GLU A 68 2.64 4.94 -11.82
N LEU A 69 1.59 4.64 -12.59
CA LEU A 69 0.72 3.50 -12.32
C LEU A 69 1.13 2.31 -13.17
N LEU A 70 1.32 1.15 -12.51
CA LEU A 70 1.69 -0.12 -13.12
C LEU A 70 0.57 -1.14 -12.93
N GLN A 71 0.29 -1.91 -13.98
CA GLN A 71 -0.58 -3.08 -13.94
C GLN A 71 0.17 -4.34 -14.39
N THR A 72 -0.35 -5.50 -14.02
CA THR A 72 0.06 -6.76 -14.62
C THR A 72 -0.56 -6.91 -16.01
N ALA A 73 0.24 -7.30 -16.99
CA ALA A 73 -0.21 -7.52 -18.38
C ALA A 73 -0.92 -8.88 -18.55
N THR A 74 -0.60 -9.84 -17.67
CA THR A 74 -1.12 -11.22 -17.73
C THR A 74 -2.52 -11.37 -17.12
N HIS A 75 -3.04 -10.33 -16.44
CA HIS A 75 -4.37 -10.34 -15.83
C HIS A 75 -5.31 -9.35 -16.52
N GLU A 76 -6.50 -9.83 -16.93
CA GLU A 76 -7.52 -8.96 -17.53
C GLU A 76 -8.33 -8.22 -16.46
N VAL A 77 -8.23 -6.89 -16.44
CA VAL A 77 -8.99 -6.03 -15.52
C VAL A 77 -10.44 -5.91 -15.98
N LYS A 78 -11.39 -6.29 -15.12
CA LYS A 78 -12.83 -6.34 -15.46
C LYS A 78 -13.64 -5.14 -14.97
N ASN A 79 -13.18 -4.44 -13.93
CA ASN A 79 -13.98 -3.43 -13.22
C ASN A 79 -13.63 -1.98 -13.58
N VAL A 80 -12.79 -1.77 -14.59
CA VAL A 80 -12.35 -0.43 -15.04
C VAL A 80 -12.37 -0.40 -16.57
N SER A 81 -12.66 0.76 -17.15
CA SER A 81 -12.70 0.90 -18.59
C SER A 81 -11.31 0.67 -19.21
N LYS A 82 -11.28 0.03 -20.40
CA LYS A 82 -10.03 -0.16 -21.15
C LYS A 82 -9.35 1.17 -21.49
N GLU A 83 -10.14 2.24 -21.72
CA GLU A 83 -9.64 3.58 -21.99
C GLU A 83 -8.83 4.13 -20.79
N HIS A 84 -9.34 3.98 -19.55
CA HIS A 84 -8.63 4.38 -18.35
C HIS A 84 -7.29 3.63 -18.21
N MET A 85 -7.33 2.31 -18.41
CA MET A 85 -6.12 1.48 -18.31
C MET A 85 -5.08 1.86 -19.35
N LEU A 86 -5.47 2.02 -20.61
CA LEU A 86 -4.55 2.41 -21.69
C LEU A 86 -3.97 3.82 -21.50
N LYS A 87 -4.72 4.73 -20.88
CA LYS A 87 -4.31 6.11 -20.70
C LYS A 87 -3.37 6.32 -19.52
N PHE A 88 -3.58 5.61 -18.41
CA PHE A 88 -2.94 5.92 -17.14
C PHE A 88 -2.01 4.82 -16.65
N TYR A 89 -2.16 3.58 -17.11
CA TYR A 89 -1.37 2.45 -16.66
C TYR A 89 -0.30 2.04 -17.67
N LYS A 90 0.89 1.80 -17.15
CA LYS A 90 1.97 1.13 -17.86
C LYS A 90 1.96 -0.37 -17.56
N THR A 91 2.59 -1.15 -18.42
CA THR A 91 2.93 -2.56 -18.20
C THR A 91 4.38 -2.71 -17.78
N PHE A 92 4.78 -3.90 -17.33
CA PHE A 92 6.19 -4.14 -16.98
C PHE A 92 7.13 -3.93 -18.17
N ASP A 93 6.70 -4.27 -19.38
CA ASP A 93 7.52 -4.08 -20.58
C ASP A 93 7.78 -2.60 -20.90
N ASP A 94 6.87 -1.70 -20.51
CA ASP A 94 7.03 -0.26 -20.71
C ASP A 94 8.07 0.35 -19.77
N ILE A 95 8.24 -0.23 -18.57
CA ILE A 95 9.06 0.37 -17.49
C ILE A 95 10.34 -0.40 -17.16
N LYS A 96 10.57 -1.57 -17.74
CA LYS A 96 11.68 -2.49 -17.38
C LYS A 96 13.08 -1.87 -17.46
N ASN A 97 13.24 -0.82 -18.29
CA ASN A 97 14.51 -0.09 -18.44
C ASN A 97 14.53 1.21 -17.60
N GLU A 98 13.46 1.52 -16.87
CA GLU A 98 13.38 2.69 -16.00
C GLU A 98 13.86 2.37 -14.59
N ARG A 99 14.11 3.41 -13.80
CA ARG A 99 14.48 3.34 -12.39
C ARG A 99 13.62 4.28 -11.58
N PHE A 100 13.34 3.88 -10.34
CA PHE A 100 12.42 4.57 -9.45
C PHE A 100 13.04 4.76 -8.06
N ASP A 101 12.70 5.87 -7.43
CA ASP A 101 13.07 6.13 -6.03
C ASP A 101 12.31 5.21 -5.07
N GLY A 102 11.04 4.93 -5.38
CA GLY A 102 10.23 4.05 -4.56
C GLY A 102 9.17 3.30 -5.36
N MET A 103 8.65 2.23 -4.76
CA MET A 103 7.54 1.45 -5.30
C MET A 103 6.53 1.12 -4.19
N VAL A 104 5.25 1.29 -4.49
CA VAL A 104 4.15 0.78 -3.66
C VAL A 104 3.50 -0.39 -4.40
N VAL A 105 3.31 -1.52 -3.69
CA VAL A 105 2.60 -2.69 -4.21
C VAL A 105 1.35 -2.90 -3.38
N THR A 106 0.18 -2.85 -3.99
CA THR A 106 -1.10 -2.95 -3.28
C THR A 106 -1.48 -4.40 -2.98
N GLY A 107 -2.50 -4.58 -2.14
CA GLY A 107 -3.18 -5.86 -1.98
C GLY A 107 -4.01 -6.25 -3.19
N THR A 108 -4.64 -7.42 -3.09
CA THR A 108 -5.61 -7.97 -4.05
C THR A 108 -6.46 -9.04 -3.36
N PRO A 109 -7.74 -9.25 -3.74
CA PRO A 109 -8.63 -10.21 -3.07
C PRO A 109 -8.44 -11.65 -3.58
N VAL A 110 -7.20 -12.14 -3.63
CA VAL A 110 -6.84 -13.52 -4.05
C VAL A 110 -6.16 -14.32 -2.93
N GLU A 111 -6.30 -13.88 -1.69
CA GLU A 111 -5.61 -14.46 -0.54
C GLU A 111 -5.94 -15.93 -0.25
N ASN A 112 -7.08 -16.43 -0.72
CA ASN A 112 -7.48 -17.83 -0.55
C ASN A 112 -6.83 -18.78 -1.60
N MET A 113 -6.16 -18.22 -2.62
CA MET A 113 -5.40 -19.00 -3.60
C MET A 113 -3.95 -19.17 -3.15
N GLU A 114 -3.30 -20.28 -3.47
CA GLU A 114 -1.85 -20.35 -3.35
C GLU A 114 -1.18 -19.34 -4.27
N PHE A 115 0.01 -18.85 -3.92
CA PHE A 115 0.65 -17.79 -4.69
C PHE A 115 0.88 -18.20 -6.15
N GLU A 116 1.34 -19.42 -6.37
CA GLU A 116 1.63 -20.00 -7.69
C GLU A 116 0.37 -20.24 -8.54
N GLN A 117 -0.82 -20.23 -7.95
CA GLN A 117 -2.10 -20.36 -8.65
C GLN A 117 -2.67 -19.02 -9.16
N VAL A 118 -2.06 -17.91 -8.75
CA VAL A 118 -2.46 -16.58 -9.21
C VAL A 118 -1.94 -16.37 -10.63
N ASP A 119 -2.81 -16.03 -11.57
CA ASP A 119 -2.52 -15.95 -13.00
C ASP A 119 -1.38 -15.00 -13.40
N TYR A 120 -1.09 -13.99 -12.57
CA TYR A 120 0.02 -13.04 -12.75
C TYR A 120 1.22 -13.31 -11.82
N TRP A 121 1.29 -14.46 -11.15
CA TRP A 121 2.36 -14.74 -10.19
C TRP A 121 3.77 -14.67 -10.80
N ASP A 122 3.96 -15.29 -11.97
CA ASP A 122 5.26 -15.28 -12.65
C ASP A 122 5.68 -13.87 -13.08
N GLU A 123 4.72 -13.04 -13.50
CA GLU A 123 4.98 -11.63 -13.81
C GLU A 123 5.35 -10.84 -12.56
N LEU A 124 4.62 -11.06 -11.46
CA LEU A 124 4.90 -10.45 -10.17
C LEU A 124 6.29 -10.81 -9.64
N CYS A 125 6.70 -12.06 -9.76
CA CYS A 125 8.06 -12.52 -9.41
C CYS A 125 9.12 -11.81 -10.24
N ARG A 126 8.89 -11.61 -11.55
CA ARG A 126 9.82 -10.84 -12.42
C ARG A 126 9.89 -9.37 -11.99
N ILE A 127 8.78 -8.76 -11.61
CA ILE A 127 8.74 -7.38 -11.10
C ILE A 127 9.50 -7.30 -9.77
N PHE A 128 9.32 -8.26 -8.86
CA PHE A 128 10.06 -8.30 -7.59
C PHE A 128 11.58 -8.48 -7.81
N GLU A 129 12.00 -9.32 -8.76
CA GLU A 129 13.41 -9.47 -9.08
C GLU A 129 13.99 -8.19 -9.68
N TRP A 130 13.32 -7.60 -10.66
CA TRP A 130 13.69 -6.34 -11.27
C TRP A 130 13.78 -5.19 -10.25
N SER A 131 12.88 -5.16 -9.27
CA SER A 131 12.87 -4.10 -8.26
C SER A 131 14.12 -4.06 -7.38
N LYS A 132 14.86 -5.17 -7.25
CA LYS A 132 16.10 -5.21 -6.45
C LYS A 132 17.18 -4.24 -6.95
N THR A 133 17.20 -3.98 -8.26
CA THR A 133 18.20 -3.14 -8.94
C THR A 133 17.63 -1.86 -9.55
N ASN A 134 16.31 -1.77 -9.69
CA ASN A 134 15.66 -0.66 -10.38
C ASN A 134 14.79 0.22 -9.46
N VAL A 135 14.57 -0.22 -8.21
CA VAL A 135 13.80 0.52 -7.21
C VAL A 135 14.62 0.63 -5.94
N TYR A 136 14.75 1.86 -5.41
CA TYR A 136 15.53 2.02 -4.19
C TYR A 136 14.79 1.48 -2.95
N SER A 137 13.54 1.89 -2.72
CA SER A 137 12.75 1.43 -1.57
C SER A 137 11.34 0.99 -1.99
N SER A 138 10.85 -0.11 -1.42
CA SER A 138 9.53 -0.67 -1.73
C SER A 138 8.65 -0.76 -0.49
N PHE A 139 7.36 -0.42 -0.65
CA PHE A 139 6.33 -0.53 0.38
C PHE A 139 5.21 -1.46 -0.11
N PHE A 140 5.06 -2.60 0.56
CA PHE A 140 4.10 -3.64 0.19
C PHE A 140 2.91 -3.63 1.15
N ILE A 141 1.67 -3.79 0.62
CA ILE A 141 0.44 -3.69 1.39
C ILE A 141 -0.36 -5.00 1.31
N CYS A 142 -0.84 -5.48 2.45
CA CYS A 142 -1.74 -6.62 2.61
C CYS A 142 -1.25 -7.88 1.87
N TRP A 143 -2.01 -8.38 0.90
CA TRP A 143 -1.59 -9.54 0.09
C TRP A 143 -0.27 -9.27 -0.65
N GLY A 144 -0.04 -8.06 -1.15
CA GLY A 144 1.24 -7.68 -1.74
C GLY A 144 2.41 -7.84 -0.77
N ALA A 145 2.20 -7.54 0.52
CA ALA A 145 3.18 -7.80 1.57
C ALA A 145 3.41 -9.29 1.79
N GLN A 146 2.34 -10.09 1.86
CA GLN A 146 2.46 -11.54 2.00
C GLN A 146 3.17 -12.18 0.80
N ALA A 147 2.84 -11.75 -0.42
CA ALA A 147 3.47 -12.21 -1.65
C ALA A 147 4.97 -11.89 -1.70
N ALA A 148 5.34 -10.67 -1.32
CA ALA A 148 6.75 -10.26 -1.29
C ALA A 148 7.54 -10.97 -0.16
N LEU A 149 6.93 -11.18 1.02
CA LEU A 149 7.53 -11.95 2.11
C LEU A 149 7.73 -13.42 1.70
N TYR A 150 6.78 -14.00 0.99
CA TYR A 150 6.91 -15.36 0.45
C TYR A 150 8.02 -15.44 -0.60
N TYR A 151 8.01 -14.55 -1.60
CA TYR A 151 9.01 -14.54 -2.67
C TYR A 151 10.44 -14.31 -2.16
N LYS A 152 10.62 -13.33 -1.25
CA LYS A 152 11.95 -12.92 -0.79
C LYS A 152 12.51 -13.82 0.32
N TYR A 153 11.65 -14.35 1.21
CA TYR A 153 12.08 -15.02 2.45
C TYR A 153 11.45 -16.40 2.64
N GLY A 154 10.58 -16.87 1.73
CA GLY A 154 9.90 -18.16 1.85
C GLY A 154 8.86 -18.22 2.96
N LEU A 155 8.42 -17.06 3.49
CA LEU A 155 7.42 -16.98 4.55
C LEU A 155 6.04 -17.32 4.02
N LYS A 156 5.43 -18.37 4.58
CA LYS A 156 4.09 -18.83 4.17
C LYS A 156 3.00 -17.96 4.77
N LYS A 157 1.87 -17.88 4.08
CA LYS A 157 0.62 -17.38 4.64
C LYS A 157 -0.17 -18.52 5.28
N TYR A 158 -0.94 -18.20 6.30
CA TYR A 158 -1.79 -19.14 7.02
C TYR A 158 -3.24 -18.66 6.97
N GLN A 159 -4.16 -19.59 6.72
CA GLN A 159 -5.59 -19.30 6.74
C GLN A 159 -6.04 -18.98 8.16
N LEU A 160 -6.86 -17.95 8.32
CA LEU A 160 -7.54 -17.61 9.56
C LEU A 160 -8.87 -18.36 9.64
N ASP A 161 -9.27 -18.73 10.87
CA ASP A 161 -10.57 -19.38 11.11
C ASP A 161 -11.74 -18.46 10.73
N LYS A 162 -11.57 -17.15 10.94
CA LYS A 162 -12.50 -16.08 10.56
C LYS A 162 -11.74 -14.94 9.91
N LYS A 163 -12.44 -14.21 9.04
CA LYS A 163 -11.92 -12.98 8.43
C LYS A 163 -11.49 -12.00 9.52
N MET A 164 -10.25 -11.53 9.48
CA MET A 164 -9.77 -10.41 10.29
C MET A 164 -10.36 -9.13 9.67
N PHE A 165 -11.42 -8.60 10.29
CA PHE A 165 -12.23 -7.56 9.69
C PHE A 165 -12.56 -6.46 10.71
N GLY A 166 -12.03 -5.27 10.51
CA GLY A 166 -12.23 -4.14 11.41
C GLY A 166 -11.02 -3.23 11.55
N VAL A 167 -10.99 -2.45 12.62
CA VAL A 167 -9.92 -1.51 12.97
C VAL A 167 -9.33 -1.93 14.30
N PHE A 168 -8.02 -2.22 14.32
CA PHE A 168 -7.36 -2.82 15.48
C PHE A 168 -6.24 -1.92 16.01
N GLU A 169 -6.09 -1.89 17.34
CA GLU A 169 -4.99 -1.21 18.01
C GLU A 169 -3.70 -2.02 17.84
N HIS A 170 -2.64 -1.33 17.48
CA HIS A 170 -1.29 -1.88 17.39
C HIS A 170 -0.35 -1.13 18.29
N VAL A 171 0.63 -1.84 18.85
CA VAL A 171 1.73 -1.25 19.61
C VAL A 171 2.96 -1.09 18.73
N SER A 172 3.68 0.02 18.90
CA SER A 172 5.01 0.21 18.33
C SER A 172 6.01 -0.64 19.12
N LEU A 173 6.75 -1.51 18.43
CA LEU A 173 7.78 -2.36 19.04
C LEU A 173 9.18 -1.73 19.02
N ASP A 174 9.37 -0.74 18.14
CA ASP A 174 10.62 0.03 18.04
C ASP A 174 10.28 1.50 17.73
N THR A 175 10.15 2.29 18.78
CA THR A 175 9.84 3.74 18.68
C THR A 175 11.03 4.57 18.16
N PHE A 176 12.24 4.01 18.12
CA PHE A 176 13.44 4.66 17.58
C PHE A 176 13.61 4.43 16.09
N HIS A 177 12.94 3.43 15.52
CA HIS A 177 13.01 3.20 14.08
C HIS A 177 12.43 4.40 13.32
N PRO A 178 13.14 4.96 12.31
CA PRO A 178 12.71 6.19 11.63
C PRO A 178 11.32 6.12 11.00
N LEU A 179 10.86 4.93 10.57
CA LEU A 179 9.50 4.75 10.05
C LEU A 179 8.43 5.02 11.14
N MET A 180 8.74 4.72 12.39
CA MET A 180 7.82 4.85 13.53
C MET A 180 7.87 6.24 14.19
N ARG A 181 8.78 7.10 13.76
CA ARG A 181 8.99 8.42 14.36
C ARG A 181 7.73 9.29 14.29
N GLY A 182 7.30 9.80 15.44
CA GLY A 182 6.13 10.66 15.57
C GLY A 182 4.80 9.90 15.67
N LEU A 183 4.82 8.56 15.64
CA LEU A 183 3.67 7.77 16.06
C LEU A 183 3.58 7.72 17.58
N ASP A 184 2.36 7.62 18.07
CA ASP A 184 2.10 7.26 19.47
C ASP A 184 2.53 5.81 19.75
N ASP A 185 2.69 5.45 21.02
CA ASP A 185 3.01 4.07 21.44
C ASP A 185 1.97 3.06 20.93
N LYS A 186 0.73 3.53 20.75
CA LYS A 186 -0.40 2.78 20.22
C LYS A 186 -1.10 3.55 19.11
N PHE A 187 -1.48 2.85 18.06
CA PHE A 187 -2.19 3.42 16.92
C PHE A 187 -3.12 2.40 16.27
N TRP A 188 -4.10 2.89 15.53
CA TRP A 188 -5.14 2.08 14.93
C TRP A 188 -4.88 1.80 13.46
N VAL A 189 -5.21 0.58 13.02
CA VAL A 189 -5.02 0.13 11.62
C VAL A 189 -6.22 -0.69 11.17
N PRO A 190 -6.80 -0.40 9.98
CA PRO A 190 -7.79 -1.25 9.35
C PRO A 190 -7.20 -2.56 8.85
N HIS A 191 -7.95 -3.64 9.02
CA HIS A 191 -7.66 -4.95 8.43
C HIS A 191 -8.89 -5.53 7.76
N SER A 192 -8.68 -6.14 6.61
CA SER A 192 -9.65 -6.96 5.88
C SER A 192 -8.90 -8.09 5.18
N ARG A 193 -8.78 -9.24 5.82
CA ARG A 193 -8.00 -10.37 5.29
C ARG A 193 -8.44 -11.71 5.85
N HIS A 194 -8.29 -12.76 5.05
CA HIS A 194 -8.53 -14.15 5.44
C HIS A 194 -7.26 -14.92 5.80
N THR A 195 -6.09 -14.32 5.58
CA THR A 195 -4.79 -14.96 5.83
C THR A 195 -3.87 -14.09 6.66
N GLU A 196 -2.85 -14.70 7.27
CA GLU A 196 -1.81 -14.01 8.03
C GLU A 196 -0.41 -14.58 7.76
N VAL A 197 0.62 -13.79 8.08
CA VAL A 197 1.99 -14.27 8.29
C VAL A 197 2.25 -14.27 9.79
N ARG A 198 2.72 -15.39 10.34
CA ARG A 198 2.86 -15.56 11.78
C ARG A 198 4.10 -14.85 12.33
N ARG A 199 3.93 -14.20 13.48
CA ARG A 199 5.01 -13.53 14.20
C ARG A 199 6.22 -14.44 14.46
N GLY A 200 5.95 -15.71 14.82
CA GLY A 200 6.99 -16.69 15.09
C GLY A 200 7.85 -17.01 13.86
N ASP A 201 7.23 -17.11 12.69
CA ASP A 201 7.96 -17.41 11.45
C ASP A 201 8.81 -16.23 11.01
N ILE A 202 8.29 -14.99 11.13
CA ILE A 202 9.04 -13.76 10.83
C ILE A 202 10.26 -13.64 11.75
N ALA A 203 10.10 -13.94 13.04
CA ALA A 203 11.17 -13.86 14.03
C ALA A 203 12.34 -14.83 13.78
N LEU A 204 12.15 -15.87 12.96
CA LEU A 204 13.22 -16.79 12.54
C LEU A 204 14.08 -16.20 11.42
N ILE A 205 13.62 -15.18 10.73
CA ILE A 205 14.33 -14.55 9.62
C ILE A 205 15.17 -13.39 10.18
N LYS A 206 16.48 -13.55 10.25
CA LYS A 206 17.39 -12.55 10.82
C LYS A 206 17.40 -11.21 10.07
N ASP A 207 17.03 -11.24 8.79
CA ASP A 207 17.01 -10.07 7.93
C ASP A 207 15.70 -9.27 8.04
N LEU A 208 14.78 -9.66 8.94
CA LEU A 208 13.50 -8.98 9.16
C LEU A 208 13.37 -8.46 10.59
N GLN A 209 12.77 -7.28 10.73
CA GLN A 209 12.40 -6.67 11.99
C GLN A 209 10.89 -6.38 12.01
N ILE A 210 10.20 -6.80 13.06
CA ILE A 210 8.80 -6.46 13.28
C ILE A 210 8.74 -5.10 14.00
N LEU A 211 8.08 -4.12 13.38
CA LEU A 211 7.98 -2.76 13.89
C LEU A 211 6.70 -2.51 14.68
N SER A 212 5.62 -3.20 14.35
CA SER A 212 4.36 -3.09 15.10
C SER A 212 3.56 -4.37 15.12
N TYR A 213 2.80 -4.55 16.19
CA TYR A 213 2.06 -5.77 16.48
C TYR A 213 0.75 -5.46 17.23
N SER A 214 -0.27 -6.27 17.00
CA SER A 214 -1.52 -6.31 17.76
C SER A 214 -1.74 -7.70 18.31
N GLU A 215 -2.15 -7.81 19.55
CA GLU A 215 -2.53 -9.12 20.16
C GLU A 215 -3.70 -9.76 19.42
N LYS A 216 -4.56 -8.95 18.81
CA LYS A 216 -5.75 -9.44 18.11
C LYS A 216 -5.53 -9.67 16.63
N SER A 217 -4.96 -8.69 15.91
CA SER A 217 -4.78 -8.77 14.47
C SER A 217 -3.37 -9.16 14.03
N GLY A 218 -2.47 -9.48 14.96
CA GLY A 218 -1.13 -9.97 14.65
C GLY A 218 -0.16 -8.86 14.19
N VAL A 219 0.82 -9.26 13.39
CA VAL A 219 1.87 -8.36 12.89
C VAL A 219 1.29 -7.38 11.87
N HIS A 220 1.70 -6.10 11.95
CA HIS A 220 1.29 -5.10 10.97
C HIS A 220 2.47 -4.59 10.13
N LEU A 221 3.46 -3.97 10.74
CA LEU A 221 4.61 -3.43 10.02
C LEU A 221 5.85 -4.27 10.23
N ILE A 222 6.52 -4.58 9.14
CA ILE A 222 7.79 -5.30 9.08
C ILE A 222 8.73 -4.49 8.19
N SER A 223 10.01 -4.44 8.54
CA SER A 223 11.09 -3.89 7.71
C SER A 223 12.13 -4.97 7.47
N ASP A 224 12.80 -4.95 6.31
CA ASP A 224 14.09 -5.63 6.23
C ASP A 224 15.18 -4.81 6.97
N MET A 225 16.27 -5.46 7.34
CA MET A 225 17.35 -4.83 8.11
C MET A 225 18.09 -3.72 7.33
N GLU A 226 18.02 -3.75 6.01
CA GLU A 226 18.57 -2.70 5.13
C GLU A 226 17.63 -1.50 5.03
N CYS A 227 16.38 -1.63 5.51
CA CYS A 227 15.31 -0.64 5.41
C CYS A 227 15.03 -0.24 3.95
N ARG A 228 15.11 -1.19 3.03
CA ARG A 228 14.73 -1.04 1.63
C ARG A 228 13.34 -1.58 1.33
N ASN A 229 12.88 -2.57 2.10
CA ASN A 229 11.57 -3.18 1.92
C ASN A 229 10.73 -3.07 3.20
N PHE A 230 9.52 -2.53 3.07
CA PHE A 230 8.56 -2.38 4.15
C PHE A 230 7.30 -3.16 3.81
N PHE A 231 6.79 -3.93 4.76
CA PHE A 231 5.64 -4.80 4.58
C PHE A 231 4.57 -4.43 5.58
N SER A 232 3.41 -4.00 5.09
CA SER A 232 2.23 -3.67 5.88
C SER A 232 1.15 -4.71 5.66
N THR A 233 0.74 -5.45 6.69
CA THR A 233 -0.34 -6.44 6.55
C THR A 233 -1.73 -5.83 6.67
N GLY A 234 -1.82 -4.61 7.19
CA GLY A 234 -3.05 -3.83 7.29
C GLY A 234 -3.18 -2.78 6.19
N HIS A 235 -4.29 -2.07 6.20
CA HIS A 235 -4.72 -1.14 5.16
C HIS A 235 -4.75 0.30 5.65
N SER A 236 -3.58 0.92 5.78
CA SER A 236 -3.46 2.33 6.20
C SER A 236 -4.05 3.30 5.17
N GLU A 237 -4.20 2.89 3.91
CA GLU A 237 -4.73 3.68 2.80
C GLU A 237 -6.26 3.80 2.78
N TYR A 238 -6.98 2.97 3.51
CA TYR A 238 -8.44 2.88 3.43
C TYR A 238 -9.17 4.18 3.74
N ASP A 239 -10.21 4.44 2.95
CA ASP A 239 -11.20 5.49 3.20
C ASP A 239 -12.12 5.14 4.36
N ARG A 240 -12.82 6.16 4.87
CA ARG A 240 -13.80 6.00 5.95
C ARG A 240 -14.82 4.90 5.69
N ASP A 241 -15.29 4.79 4.46
CA ASP A 241 -16.39 3.93 4.05
C ASP A 241 -15.95 2.60 3.40
N THR A 242 -14.63 2.35 3.25
CA THR A 242 -14.13 1.16 2.57
C THR A 242 -14.61 -0.13 3.22
N LEU A 243 -14.44 -0.28 4.55
CA LEU A 243 -14.92 -1.47 5.25
C LEU A 243 -16.46 -1.57 5.28
N ALA A 244 -17.19 -0.43 5.30
CA ALA A 244 -18.64 -0.42 5.22
C ALA A 244 -19.13 -0.93 3.86
N LYS A 245 -18.54 -0.44 2.76
CA LYS A 245 -18.85 -0.92 1.40
C LYS A 245 -18.60 -2.42 1.28
N GLU A 246 -17.49 -2.89 1.84
CA GLU A 246 -17.16 -4.30 1.83
C GLU A 246 -18.16 -5.12 2.65
N TYR A 247 -18.50 -4.68 3.86
CA TYR A 247 -19.49 -5.32 4.72
C TYR A 247 -20.85 -5.45 4.02
N PHE A 248 -21.40 -4.34 3.53
CA PHE A 248 -22.72 -4.36 2.87
C PHE A 248 -22.72 -5.19 1.59
N ARG A 249 -21.66 -5.12 0.78
CA ARG A 249 -21.48 -5.97 -0.41
C ARG A 249 -21.54 -7.46 -0.05
N ASP A 250 -20.87 -7.85 1.03
CA ASP A 250 -20.77 -9.25 1.44
C ASP A 250 -22.10 -9.74 2.08
N VAL A 251 -22.80 -8.87 2.82
CA VAL A 251 -24.17 -9.11 3.30
C VAL A 251 -25.15 -9.29 2.14
N GLU A 252 -25.10 -8.43 1.12
CA GLU A 252 -25.96 -8.53 -0.08
C GLU A 252 -25.74 -9.83 -0.86
N LYS A 253 -24.53 -10.37 -0.81
CA LYS A 253 -24.19 -11.69 -1.39
C LYS A 253 -24.62 -12.86 -0.52
N GLY A 254 -25.18 -12.62 0.66
CA GLY A 254 -25.60 -13.66 1.61
C GLY A 254 -24.41 -14.38 2.29
N LEU A 255 -23.23 -13.75 2.33
CA LEU A 255 -22.09 -14.32 3.02
C LEU A 255 -22.24 -14.15 4.54
N ASP A 256 -21.77 -15.15 5.29
CA ASP A 256 -21.69 -15.07 6.75
C ASP A 256 -20.46 -14.21 7.13
N ILE A 257 -20.72 -12.92 7.34
CA ILE A 257 -19.68 -11.94 7.67
C ILE A 257 -20.02 -11.24 9.00
N ASP A 258 -19.04 -11.21 9.89
CA ASP A 258 -19.15 -10.45 11.13
C ASP A 258 -19.09 -8.93 10.85
N LEU A 259 -19.71 -8.14 11.74
CA LEU A 259 -19.60 -6.68 11.70
C LEU A 259 -18.13 -6.27 11.86
N PRO A 260 -17.61 -5.31 11.06
CA PRO A 260 -16.23 -4.87 11.22
C PRO A 260 -16.00 -4.29 12.60
N GLU A 261 -15.01 -4.86 13.31
CA GLU A 261 -14.74 -4.55 14.71
C GLU A 261 -14.19 -3.13 14.90
N ASN A 262 -14.62 -2.42 15.95
CA ASN A 262 -14.18 -1.07 16.31
C ASN A 262 -14.33 -0.02 15.20
N TYR A 263 -15.24 -0.22 14.27
CA TYR A 263 -15.38 0.58 13.06
C TYR A 263 -16.64 1.44 13.04
N PHE A 264 -17.84 0.85 13.17
CA PHE A 264 -19.07 1.62 13.25
C PHE A 264 -19.24 2.25 14.63
N THR A 265 -19.70 3.50 14.67
CA THR A 265 -20.06 4.19 15.90
C THR A 265 -21.14 3.39 16.65
N ASP A 266 -20.90 3.08 17.92
CA ASP A 266 -21.78 2.25 18.78
C ASP A 266 -22.06 0.84 18.21
N ASN A 267 -21.21 0.30 17.33
CA ASN A 267 -21.41 -0.93 16.58
C ASN A 267 -22.73 -0.96 15.77
N ASP A 268 -23.20 0.21 15.34
CA ASP A 268 -24.42 0.37 14.56
C ASP A 268 -24.08 0.66 13.08
N PRO A 269 -24.35 -0.28 12.15
CA PRO A 269 -24.00 -0.11 10.73
C PRO A 269 -24.79 0.99 10.02
N SER A 270 -25.84 1.55 10.65
CA SER A 270 -26.54 2.72 10.14
C SER A 270 -25.84 4.04 10.44
N LYS A 271 -24.85 4.03 11.35
CA LYS A 271 -24.11 5.23 11.74
C LYS A 271 -22.83 5.39 10.93
N THR A 272 -22.40 6.64 10.80
CA THR A 272 -21.15 6.96 10.13
C THR A 272 -19.95 6.36 10.88
N PRO A 273 -19.03 5.64 10.20
CA PRO A 273 -17.84 5.09 10.83
C PRO A 273 -16.87 6.16 11.35
N GLU A 274 -16.17 5.86 12.44
CA GLU A 274 -15.09 6.69 12.94
C GLU A 274 -13.76 6.38 12.25
N VAL A 275 -13.03 7.42 11.83
CA VAL A 275 -11.66 7.24 11.31
C VAL A 275 -10.66 7.44 12.43
N LYS A 276 -9.94 6.38 12.78
CA LYS A 276 -8.93 6.35 13.87
C LYS A 276 -7.51 6.12 13.36
N TRP A 277 -7.30 5.86 12.05
CA TRP A 277 -6.03 5.42 11.47
C TRP A 277 -5.34 6.45 10.58
N ARG A 278 -6.04 7.51 10.16
CA ARG A 278 -5.54 8.46 9.15
C ARG A 278 -4.25 9.17 9.57
N SER A 279 -4.15 9.59 10.83
CA SER A 279 -2.95 10.28 11.33
C SER A 279 -1.72 9.36 11.30
N ALA A 280 -1.87 8.14 11.80
CA ALA A 280 -0.79 7.14 11.79
C ALA A 280 -0.38 6.78 10.35
N ALA A 281 -1.35 6.56 9.46
CA ALA A 281 -1.12 6.31 8.04
C ALA A 281 -0.28 7.42 7.37
N ASN A 282 -0.66 8.67 7.58
CA ASN A 282 0.06 9.83 7.04
C ASN A 282 1.48 9.93 7.59
N ILE A 283 1.69 9.67 8.87
CA ILE A 283 3.03 9.68 9.49
C ILE A 283 3.90 8.57 8.89
N ILE A 284 3.39 7.35 8.79
CA ILE A 284 4.14 6.20 8.25
C ILE A 284 4.58 6.49 6.80
N PHE A 285 3.68 6.92 5.93
CA PHE A 285 4.01 7.21 4.53
C PHE A 285 4.93 8.43 4.37
N SER A 286 4.72 9.47 5.17
CA SER A 286 5.60 10.64 5.20
C SER A 286 7.01 10.27 5.66
N ASN A 287 7.14 9.43 6.68
CA ASN A 287 8.42 8.91 7.15
C ASN A 287 9.10 8.03 6.11
N TRP A 288 8.35 7.14 5.44
CA TRP A 288 8.87 6.32 4.35
C TRP A 288 9.43 7.19 3.22
N LEU A 289 8.65 8.16 2.72
CA LEU A 289 9.09 9.07 1.67
C LEU A 289 10.32 9.89 2.09
N ASN A 290 10.35 10.39 3.33
CA ASN A 290 11.44 11.25 3.79
C ASN A 290 12.72 10.47 4.08
N TYR A 291 12.64 9.44 4.95
CA TYR A 291 13.84 8.78 5.49
C TYR A 291 14.38 7.65 4.60
N PHE A 292 13.52 6.97 3.85
CA PHE A 292 13.90 5.76 3.14
C PHE A 292 13.86 5.91 1.62
N VAL A 293 13.16 6.93 1.12
CA VAL A 293 13.16 7.28 -0.30
C VAL A 293 14.04 8.49 -0.52
N TYR A 294 13.62 9.68 -0.08
CA TYR A 294 14.29 10.95 -0.40
C TYR A 294 15.73 11.04 0.11
N GLN A 295 15.97 10.70 1.39
CA GLN A 295 17.31 10.87 1.99
C GLN A 295 18.31 9.80 1.57
N ARG A 296 17.87 8.65 1.09
CA ARG A 296 18.73 7.52 0.76
C ARG A 296 18.94 7.29 -0.71
N THR A 297 17.97 7.68 -1.56
CA THR A 297 18.11 7.49 -3.01
C THR A 297 19.15 8.45 -3.57
N PRO A 298 20.09 7.99 -4.42
CA PRO A 298 21.04 8.88 -5.07
C PRO A 298 20.31 9.88 -5.97
N TYR A 299 20.86 11.09 -6.08
CA TYR A 299 20.27 12.13 -6.95
C TYR A 299 20.17 11.68 -8.41
N ASP A 300 21.19 10.97 -8.89
CA ASP A 300 21.18 10.34 -10.21
C ASP A 300 20.82 8.86 -10.08
N LEU A 301 19.61 8.51 -10.53
CA LEU A 301 19.09 7.13 -10.49
C LEU A 301 19.90 6.16 -11.36
N SER A 302 20.72 6.64 -12.30
CA SER A 302 21.59 5.77 -13.11
C SER A 302 22.65 5.06 -12.28
N THR A 303 22.91 5.57 -11.06
CA THR A 303 23.88 5.00 -10.12
C THR A 303 23.26 4.00 -9.13
N LEU A 304 22.00 3.69 -9.28
CA LEU A 304 21.24 2.80 -8.41
C LEU A 304 21.66 1.33 -8.60
#